data_22eef75389fef8b391acf39f2c454550
#
_entry.id   22eef75389fef8b391acf39f2c454550
#
_cell.length_a   1.000
_cell.length_b   1.000
_cell.length_c   1.000
_cell.angle_alpha   90.00
_cell.angle_beta   90.00
_cell.angle_gamma   90.00
#
_symmetry.space_group_name_H-M   'P 1'
#
loop_
_entity.id
_entity.type
_entity.pdbx_description
1 polymer ?
#
loop_
_entity_poly.entity_id
_entity_poly.type
_entity_poly.pdbx_seq_one_letter_code
_entity_poly.pdbx_strand_id
1 'polypeptide(L)'
;VIDEDWTDALAAYAERLHAAVGPDHHVVSPLGAWMLVALCAPLTETEARAELAEVLGADPMEAAQFAAELLTQPHPLVAVGAGLWVAPAFTTQVVEQWRDGLPPGMTTGDIPTQEDIDAWANERTLGLIDRFPIRMDPDLVCLLATALATKVSWDVPFVLVDAAALAPSPWAASLGRVLQSPRQDPRHRQYVTEKDRAGTVGVHLAGARGGLLVGSVIAADPEVPPADVLAAAHSIVTSEARTP
;
A
#
# COMPACT_ATOMS: atom_id res chain seq x y z
N VAL A 1 14.16 10.69 3.61
CA VAL A 1 13.67 11.05 2.27
C VAL A 1 13.92 9.82 1.40
N ILE A 2 12.87 9.23 0.86
CA ILE A 2 12.98 8.11 -0.09
C ILE A 2 13.67 8.67 -1.35
N ASP A 3 14.71 8.00 -1.82
CA ASP A 3 15.45 8.36 -3.03
C ASP A 3 14.52 8.20 -4.26
N GLU A 4 14.81 8.93 -5.32
CA GLU A 4 14.04 8.93 -6.57
C GLU A 4 13.97 7.51 -7.17
N ASP A 5 15.09 6.79 -7.12
CA ASP A 5 15.21 5.42 -7.63
C ASP A 5 14.23 4.44 -6.92
N TRP A 6 14.04 4.57 -5.59
CA TRP A 6 13.08 3.74 -4.85
C TRP A 6 11.63 4.09 -5.17
N THR A 7 11.33 5.36 -5.40
CA THR A 7 9.98 5.79 -5.79
C THR A 7 9.57 5.17 -7.12
N ASP A 8 10.46 5.15 -8.10
CA ASP A 8 10.19 4.60 -9.42
C ASP A 8 10.07 3.06 -9.39
N ALA A 9 10.93 2.37 -8.62
CA ALA A 9 10.84 0.92 -8.40
C ALA A 9 9.51 0.52 -7.75
N LEU A 10 9.10 1.24 -6.71
CA LEU A 10 7.82 1.01 -6.02
C LEU A 10 6.62 1.31 -6.91
N ALA A 11 6.67 2.35 -7.74
CA ALA A 11 5.60 2.68 -8.69
C ALA A 11 5.45 1.58 -9.75
N ALA A 12 6.56 1.10 -10.31
CA ALA A 12 6.55 0.01 -11.28
C ALA A 12 6.06 -1.31 -10.67
N TYR A 13 6.43 -1.60 -9.42
CA TYR A 13 5.89 -2.75 -8.69
C TYR A 13 4.38 -2.62 -8.46
N ALA A 14 3.91 -1.45 -8.04
CA ALA A 14 2.50 -1.19 -7.81
C ALA A 14 1.66 -1.40 -9.07
N GLU A 15 2.13 -0.93 -10.22
CA GLU A 15 1.46 -1.13 -11.51
C GLU A 15 1.30 -2.62 -11.83
N ARG A 16 2.37 -3.42 -11.68
CA ARG A 16 2.32 -4.87 -11.91
C ARG A 16 1.40 -5.59 -10.93
N LEU A 17 1.44 -5.21 -9.65
CA LEU A 17 0.58 -5.81 -8.62
C LEU A 17 -0.90 -5.56 -8.92
N HIS A 18 -1.27 -4.33 -9.25
CA HIS A 18 -2.66 -3.99 -9.59
C HIS A 18 -3.14 -4.69 -10.87
N ALA A 19 -2.26 -4.83 -11.87
CA ALA A 19 -2.57 -5.59 -13.08
C ALA A 19 -2.82 -7.08 -12.77
N ALA A 20 -2.06 -7.66 -11.82
CA ALA A 20 -2.20 -9.05 -11.41
C ALA A 20 -3.44 -9.31 -10.55
N VAL A 21 -3.88 -8.34 -9.74
CA VAL A 21 -5.10 -8.46 -8.91
C VAL A 21 -6.36 -8.50 -9.77
N GLY A 22 -6.35 -7.86 -10.95
CA GLY A 22 -7.47 -7.86 -11.88
C GLY A 22 -8.44 -6.69 -11.70
N PRO A 23 -9.59 -6.72 -12.40
CA PRO A 23 -10.49 -5.58 -12.52
C PRO A 23 -11.45 -5.40 -11.34
N ASP A 24 -11.55 -6.37 -10.45
CA ASP A 24 -12.48 -6.31 -9.33
C ASP A 24 -12.10 -5.24 -8.32
N HIS A 25 -13.10 -4.72 -7.60
CA HIS A 25 -12.86 -3.74 -6.54
C HIS A 25 -11.99 -4.34 -5.43
N HIS A 26 -10.85 -3.76 -5.19
CA HIS A 26 -9.88 -4.23 -4.21
C HIS A 26 -9.18 -3.09 -3.47
N VAL A 27 -8.62 -3.42 -2.31
CA VAL A 27 -7.70 -2.58 -1.56
C VAL A 27 -6.43 -3.37 -1.33
N VAL A 28 -5.30 -2.84 -1.75
CA VAL A 28 -3.99 -3.47 -1.60
C VAL A 28 -2.94 -2.43 -1.24
N SER A 29 -1.92 -2.83 -0.49
CA SER A 29 -0.75 -2.01 -0.20
C SER A 29 0.44 -2.49 -1.03
N PRO A 30 0.77 -1.83 -2.16
CA PRO A 30 1.94 -2.21 -2.94
C PRO A 30 3.23 -2.11 -2.14
N LEU A 31 3.39 -1.08 -1.31
CA LEU A 31 4.54 -0.95 -0.42
C LEU A 31 4.64 -2.13 0.54
N GLY A 32 3.53 -2.53 1.17
CA GLY A 32 3.51 -3.68 2.07
C GLY A 32 3.90 -4.97 1.38
N ALA A 33 3.35 -5.25 0.20
CA ALA A 33 3.67 -6.43 -0.59
C ALA A 33 5.13 -6.42 -1.07
N TRP A 34 5.62 -5.28 -1.55
CA TRP A 34 7.01 -5.11 -1.98
C TRP A 34 8.00 -5.37 -0.83
N MET A 35 7.71 -4.83 0.36
CA MET A 35 8.54 -5.07 1.55
C MET A 35 8.61 -6.56 1.91
N LEU A 36 7.50 -7.32 1.82
CA LEU A 36 7.51 -8.75 2.09
C LEU A 36 8.41 -9.50 1.11
N VAL A 37 8.33 -9.17 -0.18
CA VAL A 37 9.17 -9.77 -1.22
C VAL A 37 10.65 -9.41 -0.98
N ALA A 38 10.95 -8.15 -0.67
CA ALA A 38 12.31 -7.70 -0.38
C ALA A 38 12.92 -8.41 0.84
N LEU A 39 12.16 -8.59 1.93
CA LEU A 39 12.62 -9.29 3.13
C LEU A 39 12.89 -10.78 2.93
N CYS A 40 12.38 -11.38 1.83
CA CYS A 40 12.71 -12.73 1.43
C CYS A 40 14.05 -12.84 0.65
N ALA A 41 14.64 -11.72 0.23
CA ALA A 41 15.86 -11.73 -0.59
C ALA A 41 17.02 -12.55 0.01
N PRO A 42 17.28 -12.54 1.33
CA PRO A 42 18.34 -13.37 1.92
C PRO A 42 18.14 -14.88 1.76
N LEU A 43 16.91 -15.35 1.54
CA LEU A 43 16.59 -16.76 1.29
C LEU A 43 16.83 -17.18 -0.16
N THR A 44 17.01 -16.22 -1.08
CA THR A 44 17.01 -16.46 -2.50
C THR A 44 18.37 -17.00 -2.95
N GLU A 45 18.37 -18.15 -3.62
CA GLU A 45 19.55 -18.67 -4.29
C GLU A 45 19.99 -17.76 -5.44
N THR A 46 21.26 -17.87 -5.83
CA THR A 46 21.88 -16.96 -6.82
C THR A 46 21.10 -16.93 -8.15
N GLU A 47 20.54 -18.08 -8.55
CA GLU A 47 19.80 -18.21 -9.81
C GLU A 47 18.48 -17.44 -9.81
N ALA A 48 17.76 -17.45 -8.69
CA ALA A 48 16.48 -16.74 -8.53
C ALA A 48 16.64 -15.24 -8.23
N ARG A 49 17.85 -14.76 -7.92
CA ARG A 49 18.11 -13.35 -7.62
C ARG A 49 17.82 -12.42 -8.80
N ALA A 50 18.06 -12.86 -10.01
CA ALA A 50 17.78 -12.05 -11.21
C ALA A 50 16.28 -11.84 -11.39
N GLU A 51 15.46 -12.87 -11.19
CA GLU A 51 14.01 -12.77 -11.24
C GLU A 51 13.48 -11.89 -10.11
N LEU A 52 14.05 -12.03 -8.92
CA LEU A 52 13.69 -11.20 -7.77
C LEU A 52 14.03 -9.72 -8.00
N ALA A 53 15.20 -9.43 -8.61
CA ALA A 53 15.58 -8.08 -8.99
C ALA A 53 14.61 -7.46 -10.00
N GLU A 54 14.15 -8.23 -10.98
CA GLU A 54 13.14 -7.78 -11.93
C GLU A 54 11.81 -7.47 -11.22
N VAL A 55 11.38 -8.32 -10.28
CA VAL A 55 10.15 -8.10 -9.50
C VAL A 55 10.26 -6.87 -8.61
N LEU A 56 11.39 -6.68 -7.93
CA LEU A 56 11.61 -5.56 -7.02
C LEU A 56 11.92 -4.25 -7.74
N GLY A 57 12.45 -4.32 -8.98
CA GLY A 57 12.94 -3.16 -9.72
C GLY A 57 14.27 -2.62 -9.17
N ALA A 58 14.99 -3.41 -8.37
CA ALA A 58 16.23 -3.01 -7.70
C ALA A 58 17.05 -4.26 -7.32
N ASP A 59 18.32 -4.06 -6.88
CA ASP A 59 19.08 -5.14 -6.27
C ASP A 59 18.36 -5.72 -5.04
N PRO A 60 18.16 -7.04 -4.96
CA PRO A 60 17.37 -7.65 -3.88
C PRO A 60 17.92 -7.42 -2.48
N MET A 61 19.24 -7.33 -2.31
CA MET A 61 19.84 -7.11 -1.00
C MET A 61 19.74 -5.65 -0.58
N GLU A 62 19.86 -4.70 -1.51
CA GLU A 62 19.59 -3.29 -1.26
C GLU A 62 18.10 -3.06 -0.95
N ALA A 63 17.20 -3.73 -1.67
CA ALA A 63 15.78 -3.72 -1.39
C ALA A 63 15.44 -4.24 0.01
N ALA A 64 16.07 -5.34 0.45
CA ALA A 64 15.91 -5.88 1.79
C ALA A 64 16.38 -4.88 2.86
N GLN A 65 17.51 -4.22 2.64
CA GLN A 65 18.03 -3.19 3.53
C GLN A 65 17.06 -2.00 3.61
N PHE A 66 16.57 -1.51 2.46
CA PHE A 66 15.62 -0.41 2.44
C PHE A 66 14.28 -0.78 3.12
N ALA A 67 13.77 -2.00 2.91
CA ALA A 67 12.60 -2.50 3.63
C ALA A 67 12.83 -2.52 5.16
N ALA A 68 14.02 -2.92 5.59
CA ALA A 68 14.40 -2.91 7.01
C ALA A 68 14.46 -1.48 7.57
N GLU A 69 14.96 -0.51 6.82
CA GLU A 69 14.98 0.90 7.21
C GLU A 69 13.55 1.46 7.37
N LEU A 70 12.65 1.16 6.44
CA LEU A 70 11.25 1.57 6.52
C LEU A 70 10.53 0.99 7.75
N LEU A 71 10.87 -0.22 8.16
CA LEU A 71 10.31 -0.85 9.37
C LEU A 71 10.87 -0.27 10.66
N THR A 72 12.15 0.09 10.67
CA THR A 72 12.82 0.58 11.87
C THR A 72 12.68 2.09 12.07
N GLN A 73 12.47 2.83 10.98
CA GLN A 73 12.31 4.28 10.98
C GLN A 73 11.08 4.71 10.14
N PRO A 74 9.87 4.26 10.52
CA PRO A 74 8.68 4.58 9.76
C PRO A 74 8.39 6.08 9.79
N HIS A 75 7.76 6.57 8.73
CA HIS A 75 7.25 7.93 8.72
C HIS A 75 6.25 8.14 9.88
N PRO A 76 6.27 9.27 10.61
CA PRO A 76 5.43 9.48 11.80
C PRO A 76 3.91 9.33 11.58
N LEU A 77 3.44 9.49 10.33
CA LEU A 77 2.03 9.31 9.96
C LEU A 77 1.69 7.89 9.50
N VAL A 78 2.69 6.99 9.42
CA VAL A 78 2.50 5.63 8.92
C VAL A 78 2.73 4.66 10.07
N ALA A 79 1.68 3.98 10.50
CA ALA A 79 1.79 2.82 11.34
C ALA A 79 2.16 1.63 10.46
N VAL A 80 3.24 0.95 10.78
CA VAL A 80 3.73 -0.21 10.04
C VAL A 80 4.05 -1.35 10.99
N GLY A 81 3.64 -2.55 10.61
CA GLY A 81 4.03 -3.79 11.25
C GLY A 81 4.42 -4.82 10.20
N ALA A 82 5.39 -5.66 10.54
CA ALA A 82 5.69 -6.85 9.77
C ALA A 82 5.83 -8.05 10.72
N GLY A 83 5.50 -9.23 10.25
CA GLY A 83 5.60 -10.43 11.05
C GLY A 83 5.88 -11.67 10.21
N LEU A 84 6.64 -12.60 10.80
CA LEU A 84 6.95 -13.91 10.26
C LEU A 84 6.58 -14.97 11.28
N TRP A 85 5.72 -15.88 10.91
CA TRP A 85 5.33 -17.01 11.71
C TRP A 85 5.53 -18.30 10.91
N VAL A 86 6.16 -19.28 11.53
CA VAL A 86 6.49 -20.56 10.88
C VAL A 86 6.07 -21.70 11.81
N ALA A 87 5.38 -22.69 11.28
CA ALA A 87 5.01 -23.86 12.06
C ALA A 87 6.28 -24.62 12.52
N PRO A 88 6.33 -25.08 13.79
CA PRO A 88 7.52 -25.71 14.37
C PRO A 88 8.09 -26.86 13.53
N ALA A 89 7.24 -27.64 12.89
CA ALA A 89 7.64 -28.76 12.03
C ALA A 89 8.42 -28.33 10.76
N PHE A 90 8.33 -27.05 10.39
CA PHE A 90 9.00 -26.47 9.20
C PHE A 90 10.12 -25.50 9.56
N THR A 91 10.41 -25.31 10.84
CA THR A 91 11.51 -24.47 11.32
C THR A 91 12.85 -25.19 11.11
N THR A 92 13.50 -24.90 9.99
CA THR A 92 14.84 -25.41 9.66
C THR A 92 15.92 -24.44 10.11
N GLN A 93 17.18 -24.86 10.12
CA GLN A 93 18.32 -24.00 10.40
C GLN A 93 18.37 -22.76 9.48
N VAL A 94 17.99 -22.90 8.20
CA VAL A 94 17.93 -21.80 7.23
C VAL A 94 16.86 -20.79 7.66
N VAL A 95 15.68 -21.26 8.07
CA VAL A 95 14.59 -20.41 8.55
C VAL A 95 14.99 -19.68 9.85
N GLU A 96 15.69 -20.37 10.77
CA GLU A 96 16.20 -19.74 11.98
C GLU A 96 17.20 -18.65 11.69
N GLN A 97 18.19 -18.91 10.81
CA GLN A 97 19.18 -17.92 10.40
C GLN A 97 18.52 -16.70 9.71
N TRP A 98 17.54 -16.94 8.87
CA TRP A 98 16.77 -15.85 8.26
C TRP A 98 16.01 -15.03 9.30
N ARG A 99 15.31 -15.69 10.21
CA ARG A 99 14.58 -15.04 11.32
C ARG A 99 15.49 -14.18 12.17
N ASP A 100 16.69 -14.68 12.48
CA ASP A 100 17.70 -13.95 13.27
C ASP A 100 18.26 -12.73 12.54
N GLY A 101 18.22 -12.73 11.20
CA GLY A 101 18.63 -11.63 10.32
C GLY A 101 17.53 -10.61 10.01
N LEU A 102 16.29 -10.85 10.46
CA LEU A 102 15.18 -9.92 10.20
C LEU A 102 15.34 -8.60 10.99
N PRO A 103 14.78 -7.50 10.46
CA PRO A 103 14.87 -6.19 11.12
C PRO A 103 14.26 -6.20 12.52
N PRO A 104 14.82 -5.42 13.45
CA PRO A 104 14.23 -5.22 14.77
C PRO A 104 12.79 -4.66 14.64
N GLY A 105 11.90 -5.16 15.49
CA GLY A 105 10.49 -4.72 15.49
C GLY A 105 9.56 -5.58 14.65
N MET A 106 10.07 -6.55 13.87
CA MET A 106 9.25 -7.60 13.31
C MET A 106 8.75 -8.55 14.41
N THR A 107 7.51 -8.98 14.28
CA THR A 107 6.95 -10.04 15.14
C THR A 107 7.34 -11.39 14.57
N THR A 108 7.90 -12.27 15.39
CA THR A 108 8.26 -13.64 14.95
C THR A 108 7.73 -14.67 15.94
N GLY A 109 7.39 -15.87 15.45
CA GLY A 109 6.88 -16.94 16.31
C GLY A 109 6.31 -18.11 15.54
N ASP A 110 5.54 -18.93 16.25
CA ASP A 110 4.75 -20.01 15.68
C ASP A 110 3.48 -19.45 15.02
N ILE A 111 2.83 -20.24 14.15
CA ILE A 111 1.59 -19.81 13.49
C ILE A 111 0.55 -19.39 14.54
N PRO A 112 0.07 -18.13 14.46
CA PRO A 112 -0.86 -17.60 15.46
C PRO A 112 -2.28 -18.15 15.27
N THR A 113 -3.08 -18.07 16.32
CA THR A 113 -4.53 -18.23 16.18
C THR A 113 -5.14 -17.05 15.43
N GLN A 114 -6.41 -17.18 14.99
CA GLN A 114 -7.12 -16.05 14.38
C GLN A 114 -7.22 -14.86 15.34
N GLU A 115 -7.46 -15.10 16.60
CA GLU A 115 -7.56 -14.06 17.63
C GLU A 115 -6.22 -13.31 17.81
N ASP A 116 -5.12 -14.06 17.85
CA ASP A 116 -3.79 -13.47 18.01
C ASP A 116 -3.38 -12.61 16.80
N ILE A 117 -3.67 -13.07 15.56
CA ILE A 117 -3.32 -12.31 14.36
C ILE A 117 -4.24 -11.10 14.16
N ASP A 118 -5.51 -11.20 14.56
CA ASP A 118 -6.43 -10.06 14.58
C ASP A 118 -5.95 -8.99 15.58
N ALA A 119 -5.55 -9.41 16.78
CA ALA A 119 -4.99 -8.53 17.80
C ALA A 119 -3.69 -7.86 17.32
N TRP A 120 -2.79 -8.62 16.67
CA TRP A 120 -1.58 -8.08 16.07
C TRP A 120 -1.88 -7.03 15.01
N ALA A 121 -2.81 -7.30 14.09
CA ALA A 121 -3.19 -6.35 13.05
C ALA A 121 -3.77 -5.07 13.64
N ASN A 122 -4.65 -5.21 14.64
CA ASN A 122 -5.26 -4.08 15.34
C ASN A 122 -4.21 -3.21 16.04
N GLU A 123 -3.30 -3.81 16.80
CA GLU A 123 -2.22 -3.10 17.49
C GLU A 123 -1.30 -2.38 16.50
N ARG A 124 -0.84 -3.06 15.44
CA ARG A 124 0.11 -2.51 14.46
C ARG A 124 -0.50 -1.42 13.57
N THR A 125 -1.82 -1.34 13.49
CA THR A 125 -2.54 -0.34 12.68
C THR A 125 -3.24 0.74 13.52
N LEU A 126 -2.95 0.85 14.79
CA LEU A 126 -3.57 1.82 15.72
C LEU A 126 -5.12 1.68 15.77
N GLY A 127 -5.61 0.45 15.72
CA GLY A 127 -7.04 0.14 15.74
C GLY A 127 -7.77 0.38 14.41
N LEU A 128 -7.06 0.55 13.29
CA LEU A 128 -7.70 0.77 11.98
C LEU A 128 -8.04 -0.54 11.25
N ILE A 129 -7.37 -1.64 11.59
CA ILE A 129 -7.68 -2.98 11.08
C ILE A 129 -8.08 -3.84 12.27
N ASP A 130 -9.37 -4.09 12.43
CA ASP A 130 -9.91 -4.89 13.53
C ASP A 130 -9.76 -6.40 13.33
N ARG A 131 -9.66 -6.83 12.07
CA ARG A 131 -9.55 -8.23 11.70
C ARG A 131 -8.54 -8.42 10.58
N PHE A 132 -7.67 -9.38 10.76
CA PHE A 132 -6.75 -9.79 9.70
C PHE A 132 -7.54 -10.39 8.52
N PRO A 133 -7.28 -9.98 7.27
CA PRO A 133 -8.15 -10.31 6.14
C PRO A 133 -8.10 -11.78 5.71
N ILE A 134 -7.09 -12.52 6.18
CA ILE A 134 -6.91 -13.95 5.86
C ILE A 134 -7.34 -14.78 7.06
N ARG A 135 -8.11 -15.84 6.81
CA ARG A 135 -8.44 -16.83 7.83
C ARG A 135 -7.25 -17.74 8.06
N MET A 136 -6.92 -17.95 9.33
CA MET A 136 -5.88 -18.90 9.71
C MET A 136 -6.34 -20.32 9.42
N ASP A 137 -5.57 -21.02 8.61
CA ASP A 137 -5.77 -22.41 8.27
C ASP A 137 -4.87 -23.28 9.17
N PRO A 138 -5.37 -24.39 9.75
CA PRO A 138 -4.55 -25.31 10.53
C PRO A 138 -3.36 -25.90 9.76
N ASP A 139 -3.45 -25.99 8.44
CA ASP A 139 -2.40 -26.51 7.57
C ASP A 139 -1.39 -25.44 7.11
N LEU A 140 -1.54 -24.19 7.59
CA LEU A 140 -0.62 -23.12 7.27
C LEU A 140 0.77 -23.39 7.85
N VAL A 141 1.77 -23.41 7.00
CA VAL A 141 3.16 -23.72 7.41
C VAL A 141 4.01 -22.48 7.61
N CYS A 142 3.68 -21.39 6.91
CA CYS A 142 4.40 -20.11 7.01
C CYS A 142 3.43 -18.96 6.70
N LEU A 143 3.52 -17.91 7.51
CA LEU A 143 2.82 -16.66 7.29
C LEU A 143 3.84 -15.52 7.37
N LEU A 144 3.98 -14.78 6.28
CA LEU A 144 4.70 -13.51 6.24
C LEU A 144 3.69 -12.42 5.93
N ALA A 145 3.57 -11.44 6.83
CA ALA A 145 2.55 -10.41 6.70
C ALA A 145 3.10 -9.02 7.00
N THR A 146 2.55 -8.01 6.31
CA THR A 146 2.67 -6.60 6.69
C THR A 146 1.31 -6.01 6.96
N ALA A 147 1.27 -5.07 7.89
CA ALA A 147 0.11 -4.23 8.17
C ALA A 147 0.56 -2.77 8.10
N LEU A 148 -0.03 -2.00 7.19
CA LEU A 148 0.22 -0.57 7.03
C LEU A 148 -1.05 0.21 7.20
N ALA A 149 -0.99 1.29 7.96
CA ALA A 149 -2.09 2.22 8.12
C ALA A 149 -1.60 3.65 8.20
N THR A 150 -2.37 4.58 7.64
CA THR A 150 -2.14 6.01 7.76
C THR A 150 -3.34 6.65 8.44
N LYS A 151 -3.11 7.31 9.58
CA LYS A 151 -4.15 8.09 10.24
C LYS A 151 -3.97 9.55 9.87
N VAL A 152 -4.75 10.02 8.92
CA VAL A 152 -4.61 11.36 8.36
C VAL A 152 -5.48 12.37 9.09
N SER A 153 -4.93 13.56 9.33
CA SER A 153 -5.70 14.76 9.64
C SER A 153 -5.58 15.71 8.45
N TRP A 154 -6.66 15.92 7.75
CA TRP A 154 -6.68 16.82 6.59
C TRP A 154 -6.35 18.25 7.01
N ASP A 155 -5.59 18.96 6.19
CA ASP A 155 -5.32 20.39 6.40
C ASP A 155 -6.61 21.18 6.41
N VAL A 156 -7.51 20.83 5.51
CA VAL A 156 -8.90 21.30 5.50
C VAL A 156 -9.81 20.08 5.44
N PRO A 157 -10.66 19.87 6.46
CA PRO A 157 -11.54 18.69 6.49
C PRO A 157 -12.56 18.67 5.36
N PHE A 158 -12.87 17.47 4.89
CA PHE A 158 -14.05 17.23 4.05
C PHE A 158 -15.33 17.47 4.86
N VAL A 159 -16.39 17.83 4.15
CA VAL A 159 -17.75 17.95 4.72
C VAL A 159 -18.56 16.73 4.25
N LEU A 160 -19.31 16.14 5.17
CA LEU A 160 -20.22 15.05 4.86
C LEU A 160 -21.56 15.62 4.42
N VAL A 161 -21.94 15.35 3.16
CA VAL A 161 -23.19 15.87 2.56
C VAL A 161 -24.07 14.74 2.05
N ASP A 162 -25.35 15.04 1.79
CA ASP A 162 -26.26 14.09 1.16
C ASP A 162 -25.80 13.76 -0.27
N ALA A 163 -25.93 12.49 -0.68
CA ALA A 163 -25.50 12.02 -2.00
C ALA A 163 -26.33 12.63 -3.13
N ALA A 164 -27.50 13.20 -2.86
CA ALA A 164 -28.28 13.99 -3.82
C ALA A 164 -27.49 15.16 -4.43
N ALA A 165 -26.43 15.64 -3.73
CA ALA A 165 -25.50 16.64 -4.26
C ALA A 165 -24.72 16.17 -5.51
N LEU A 166 -24.71 14.85 -5.80
CA LEU A 166 -24.08 14.25 -6.98
C LEU A 166 -25.01 14.19 -8.19
N ALA A 167 -26.27 14.65 -8.09
CA ALA A 167 -27.19 14.60 -9.22
C ALA A 167 -26.65 15.42 -10.42
N PRO A 168 -26.79 14.90 -11.68
CA PRO A 168 -27.55 13.73 -12.10
C PRO A 168 -26.77 12.39 -12.13
N SER A 169 -25.66 12.27 -11.44
CA SER A 169 -24.88 11.03 -11.38
C SER A 169 -25.69 9.85 -10.81
N PRO A 170 -25.50 8.61 -11.33
CA PRO A 170 -26.14 7.41 -10.79
C PRO A 170 -25.76 7.15 -9.31
N TRP A 171 -24.62 7.66 -8.83
CA TRP A 171 -24.22 7.59 -7.44
C TRP A 171 -25.17 8.29 -6.46
N ALA A 172 -25.90 9.32 -6.93
CA ALA A 172 -26.87 10.04 -6.11
C ALA A 172 -27.99 9.14 -5.57
N ALA A 173 -28.36 8.09 -6.31
CA ALA A 173 -29.42 7.16 -5.93
C ALA A 173 -28.92 5.95 -5.11
N SER A 174 -27.63 5.60 -5.24
CA SER A 174 -27.05 4.41 -4.63
C SER A 174 -26.31 4.68 -3.31
N LEU A 175 -25.92 5.93 -3.06
CA LEU A 175 -25.22 6.34 -1.83
C LEU A 175 -26.14 7.19 -0.96
N GLY A 176 -26.01 7.04 0.36
CA GLY A 176 -26.74 7.91 1.30
C GLY A 176 -26.02 9.24 1.54
N ARG A 177 -24.70 9.20 1.72
CA ARG A 177 -23.86 10.39 2.03
C ARG A 177 -22.51 10.27 1.34
N VAL A 178 -21.92 11.43 1.02
CA VAL A 178 -20.62 11.53 0.36
C VAL A 178 -19.75 12.60 1.00
N LEU A 179 -18.44 12.48 0.79
CA LEU A 179 -17.49 13.50 1.17
C LEU A 179 -17.44 14.59 0.10
N GLN A 180 -17.62 15.84 0.52
CA GLN A 180 -17.44 17.00 -0.33
C GLN A 180 -16.18 17.75 0.10
N SER A 181 -15.30 18.02 -0.85
CA SER A 181 -14.15 18.90 -0.61
C SER A 181 -14.57 20.35 -0.49
N PRO A 182 -13.84 21.16 0.31
CA PRO A 182 -14.05 22.61 0.33
C PRO A 182 -13.89 23.21 -1.06
N ARG A 183 -14.78 24.11 -1.40
CA ARG A 183 -14.71 24.82 -2.69
C ARG A 183 -13.58 25.85 -2.65
N GLN A 184 -12.76 25.90 -3.71
CA GLN A 184 -11.72 26.90 -3.93
C GLN A 184 -10.61 26.96 -2.84
N ASP A 185 -10.37 25.88 -2.12
CA ASP A 185 -9.23 25.80 -1.22
C ASP A 185 -8.02 25.18 -1.97
N PRO A 186 -6.86 25.83 -2.00
CA PRO A 186 -5.69 25.33 -2.74
C PRO A 186 -5.14 24.00 -2.18
N ARG A 187 -5.51 23.62 -0.96
CA ARG A 187 -5.17 22.33 -0.33
C ARG A 187 -6.05 21.18 -0.82
N HIS A 188 -7.13 21.51 -1.55
CA HIS A 188 -7.98 20.57 -2.27
C HIS A 188 -8.00 20.94 -3.74
N ARG A 189 -7.05 20.41 -4.51
CA ARG A 189 -6.94 20.71 -5.94
C ARG A 189 -7.74 19.72 -6.74
N GLN A 190 -8.57 20.22 -7.65
CA GLN A 190 -9.40 19.43 -8.56
C GLN A 190 -9.16 19.89 -9.98
N TYR A 191 -8.87 18.97 -10.88
CA TYR A 191 -8.69 19.25 -12.29
C TYR A 191 -8.94 18.03 -13.15
N VAL A 192 -9.00 18.25 -14.45
CA VAL A 192 -9.09 17.19 -15.47
C VAL A 192 -7.82 17.27 -16.32
N THR A 193 -7.24 16.13 -16.64
CA THR A 193 -6.04 16.04 -17.48
C THR A 193 -6.09 14.81 -18.37
N GLU A 194 -5.23 14.77 -19.39
CA GLU A 194 -5.03 13.62 -20.26
C GLU A 194 -3.83 12.80 -19.82
N LYS A 195 -3.96 11.49 -19.87
CA LYS A 195 -2.88 10.53 -19.58
C LYS A 195 -2.88 9.44 -20.64
N ASP A 196 -1.67 9.07 -21.09
CA ASP A 196 -1.47 8.22 -22.29
C ASP A 196 -2.33 6.95 -22.33
N ARG A 197 -2.38 6.17 -21.25
CA ARG A 197 -3.12 4.90 -21.19
C ARG A 197 -4.52 5.05 -20.57
N ALA A 198 -4.69 6.03 -19.71
CA ALA A 198 -5.95 6.25 -19.00
C ALA A 198 -6.88 7.25 -19.69
N GLY A 199 -6.41 7.93 -20.77
CA GLY A 199 -7.19 8.97 -21.45
C GLY A 199 -7.50 10.14 -20.53
N THR A 200 -8.68 10.70 -20.66
CA THR A 200 -9.16 11.78 -19.80
C THR A 200 -9.41 11.28 -18.39
N VAL A 201 -8.74 11.88 -17.41
CA VAL A 201 -8.91 11.55 -15.99
C VAL A 201 -9.29 12.78 -15.17
N GLY A 202 -10.23 12.58 -14.24
CA GLY A 202 -10.53 13.52 -13.17
C GLY A 202 -9.60 13.26 -11.98
N VAL A 203 -9.03 14.31 -11.43
CA VAL A 203 -8.05 14.27 -10.34
C VAL A 203 -8.51 15.10 -9.17
N HIS A 204 -8.41 14.57 -7.97
CA HIS A 204 -8.53 15.32 -6.73
C HIS A 204 -7.32 15.03 -5.85
N LEU A 205 -6.60 16.08 -5.45
CA LEU A 205 -5.47 16.02 -4.53
C LEU A 205 -5.83 16.72 -3.24
N ALA A 206 -5.62 16.05 -2.12
CA ALA A 206 -5.86 16.60 -0.79
C ALA A 206 -4.59 16.53 0.07
N GLY A 207 -4.18 17.68 0.60
CA GLY A 207 -3.09 17.78 1.56
C GLY A 207 -3.53 17.38 2.96
N ALA A 208 -2.66 16.73 3.69
CA ALA A 208 -2.85 16.40 5.09
C ALA A 208 -1.66 16.85 5.93
N ARG A 209 -1.93 17.10 7.22
CA ARG A 209 -0.91 17.52 8.17
C ARG A 209 0.26 16.54 8.19
N GLY A 210 1.47 17.07 8.31
CA GLY A 210 2.69 16.26 8.30
C GLY A 210 3.22 15.96 6.89
N GLY A 211 2.70 16.64 5.84
CA GLY A 211 3.22 16.57 4.47
C GLY A 211 2.70 15.39 3.66
N LEU A 212 1.65 14.70 4.11
CA LEU A 212 1.02 13.64 3.33
C LEU A 212 0.13 14.24 2.24
N LEU A 213 0.26 13.74 1.02
CA LEU A 213 -0.59 14.06 -0.12
C LEU A 213 -1.41 12.82 -0.51
N VAL A 214 -2.73 12.99 -0.62
CA VAL A 214 -3.62 11.92 -1.06
C VAL A 214 -4.23 12.28 -2.40
N GLY A 215 -4.02 11.43 -3.40
CA GLY A 215 -4.58 11.55 -4.73
C GLY A 215 -5.75 10.59 -4.95
N SER A 216 -6.87 11.11 -5.48
CA SER A 216 -7.97 10.31 -6.00
C SER A 216 -8.07 10.56 -7.50
N VAL A 217 -8.06 9.50 -8.30
CA VAL A 217 -8.11 9.58 -9.75
C VAL A 217 -9.23 8.70 -10.27
N ILE A 218 -9.98 9.21 -11.23
CA ILE A 218 -11.05 8.47 -11.91
C ILE A 218 -10.93 8.69 -13.42
N ALA A 219 -11.02 7.62 -14.22
CA ALA A 219 -11.11 7.74 -15.67
C ALA A 219 -12.50 8.22 -16.10
N ALA A 220 -12.56 9.02 -17.16
CA ALA A 220 -13.81 9.44 -17.76
C ALA A 220 -14.51 8.28 -18.51
N ASP A 221 -13.70 7.38 -19.10
CA ASP A 221 -14.18 6.15 -19.74
C ASP A 221 -14.14 5.00 -18.72
N PRO A 222 -15.29 4.38 -18.38
CA PRO A 222 -15.38 3.27 -17.45
C PRO A 222 -14.70 1.97 -17.94
N GLU A 223 -14.42 1.86 -19.23
CA GLU A 223 -13.74 0.70 -19.81
C GLU A 223 -12.20 0.73 -19.66
N VAL A 224 -11.64 1.83 -19.16
CA VAL A 224 -10.20 1.94 -18.89
C VAL A 224 -9.82 0.95 -17.79
N PRO A 225 -8.81 0.07 -18.04
CA PRO A 225 -8.36 -0.88 -17.03
C PRO A 225 -7.93 -0.19 -15.72
N PRO A 226 -8.30 -0.71 -14.55
CA PRO A 226 -7.90 -0.14 -13.25
C PRO A 226 -6.40 0.06 -13.09
N ALA A 227 -5.58 -0.84 -13.66
CA ALA A 227 -4.12 -0.71 -13.66
C ALA A 227 -3.64 0.57 -14.37
N ASP A 228 -4.28 0.97 -15.47
CA ASP A 228 -3.92 2.19 -16.21
C ASP A 228 -4.35 3.45 -15.45
N VAL A 229 -5.50 3.42 -14.77
CA VAL A 229 -5.93 4.51 -13.87
C VAL A 229 -4.97 4.65 -12.70
N LEU A 230 -4.51 3.55 -12.12
CA LEU A 230 -3.55 3.54 -11.01
C LEU A 230 -2.16 4.02 -11.44
N ALA A 231 -1.69 3.62 -12.63
CA ALA A 231 -0.45 4.16 -13.21
C ALA A 231 -0.53 5.68 -13.41
N ALA A 232 -1.66 6.18 -13.91
CA ALA A 232 -1.92 7.62 -14.01
C ALA A 232 -1.91 8.29 -12.63
N ALA A 233 -2.53 7.69 -11.62
CA ALA A 233 -2.55 8.21 -10.26
C ALA A 233 -1.14 8.29 -9.65
N HIS A 234 -0.31 7.24 -9.79
CA HIS A 234 1.08 7.24 -9.35
C HIS A 234 1.89 8.36 -10.03
N SER A 235 1.79 8.48 -11.36
CA SER A 235 2.46 9.53 -12.12
C SER A 235 2.09 10.94 -11.64
N ILE A 236 0.80 11.18 -11.38
CA ILE A 236 0.29 12.46 -10.91
C ILE A 236 0.81 12.78 -9.51
N VAL A 237 0.63 11.87 -8.56
CA VAL A 237 1.03 12.10 -7.16
C VAL A 237 2.54 12.27 -7.03
N THR A 238 3.33 11.48 -7.75
CA THR A 238 4.80 11.59 -7.73
C THR A 238 5.26 12.91 -8.30
N SER A 239 4.69 13.38 -9.43
CA SER A 239 5.07 14.68 -10.01
C SER A 239 4.69 15.85 -9.10
N GLU A 240 3.55 15.77 -8.42
CA GLU A 240 3.10 16.80 -7.48
C GLU A 240 3.94 16.84 -6.20
N ALA A 241 4.35 15.67 -5.68
CA ALA A 241 5.23 15.58 -4.51
C ALA A 241 6.64 16.14 -4.77
N ARG A 242 7.07 16.19 -6.03
CA ARG A 242 8.37 16.74 -6.46
C ARG A 242 8.32 18.25 -6.75
N THR A 243 7.11 18.83 -6.79
CA THR A 243 6.96 20.28 -7.05
C THR A 243 7.01 21.01 -5.69
N PRO A 244 8.01 21.89 -5.47
CA PRO A 244 8.22 22.61 -4.20
C PRO A 244 7.10 23.61 -3.87
#